data_e81029b4367cc2e8593dee61862a9be5
#
_entry.id   e81029b4367cc2e8593dee61862a9be5
#
_cell.length_a   1.000
_cell.length_b   1.000
_cell.length_c   1.000
_cell.angle_alpha   90.00
_cell.angle_beta   90.00
_cell.angle_gamma   90.00
#
_symmetry.space_group_name_H-M   'P 1'
#
loop_
_entity.id
_entity.type
_entity.pdbx_description
1 polymer ?
#
loop_
_entity_poly.entity_id
_entity_poly.type
_entity_poly.pdbx_seq_one_letter_code
_entity_poly.pdbx_strand_id
1 'polypeptide(L)'
;PDGVSIEVPFDLIQETNPAFRLAVLHLYPFFGATRGGSVPGYMFIPDGAGSLIRFADTTKARNMLYYRYYGQDLGMLGRVPWDPSVNPPYIISLPVFGMVHGYKQNAFITVIEEGASYAEIQAHPSGILTNFNFIYNAFIYNQSYFQPTNRAGAGVTTIQQQPNRYDVKMHYRFLTQDESDYVGMAQNYQRYLVDKGILKKTVQSDMENIGIRLEFLGAEKEKVLLWTRSIPVTTISQMEGILKDLQVHNPEVIYYGWQPQGAASMPPRSLKIDNSLGSSEELLTLSNSIFANGGNLYLYYDPQAALIGEGGYSKRYDLAMAITIVELFGYHRGKANNYLNVDALNSNYSSLSQDVQNYEPLGLALDEIGYNLYSDFKSGNFLNREDAIQRYREIIADSWNSLAFYSPNAYMYDFMKAYFDMPVSNSGYIYTTDVVPFLQIVLAGYVPFYGKALNFSSDIKMDLLRHIDFGVYPSYFLTHEPTARFLKTNSNWIYTSAYEQWGQEVKDTYVWMNALLAPVIGEEITSREVLQPGVVATTYANGKQILVNYTDKTVLIEGTTVNALDAAIREVLP
;
A
#
# COMPACT_ATOMS: atom_id res chain seq x y z
N PRO A 1 -21.62 -5.00 25.52
CA PRO A 1 -21.76 -4.84 24.08
C PRO A 1 -20.84 -3.72 23.63
N ASP A 2 -19.79 -4.07 22.87
CA ASP A 2 -18.69 -3.15 22.57
C ASP A 2 -18.97 -2.30 21.32
N GLY A 3 -20.24 -2.24 20.86
CA GLY A 3 -20.58 -1.48 19.67
C GLY A 3 -21.94 -1.80 19.07
N VAL A 4 -22.13 -1.38 17.80
CA VAL A 4 -23.33 -1.56 17.00
C VAL A 4 -22.96 -2.09 15.62
N SER A 5 -23.66 -3.15 15.18
CA SER A 5 -23.55 -3.67 13.83
C SER A 5 -24.70 -3.18 12.97
N ILE A 6 -24.40 -2.89 11.71
CA ILE A 6 -25.37 -2.46 10.69
C ILE A 6 -25.23 -3.41 9.52
N GLU A 7 -26.37 -3.96 9.07
CA GLU A 7 -26.43 -4.81 7.90
C GLU A 7 -27.50 -4.28 6.93
N VAL A 8 -27.15 -4.18 5.66
CA VAL A 8 -28.07 -3.81 4.58
C VAL A 8 -27.91 -4.84 3.46
N PRO A 9 -28.67 -5.95 3.52
CA PRO A 9 -28.67 -6.96 2.46
C PRO A 9 -29.23 -6.36 1.17
N PHE A 10 -28.50 -6.53 0.06
CA PHE A 10 -28.89 -5.98 -1.24
C PHE A 10 -30.28 -6.46 -1.69
N ASP A 11 -30.58 -7.74 -1.51
CA ASP A 11 -31.82 -8.34 -1.96
C ASP A 11 -33.06 -7.88 -1.17
N LEU A 12 -32.87 -7.17 -0.04
CA LEU A 12 -33.96 -6.55 0.72
C LEU A 12 -34.24 -5.09 0.28
N ILE A 13 -33.41 -4.51 -0.60
CA ILE A 13 -33.64 -3.17 -1.13
C ILE A 13 -34.78 -3.20 -2.15
N GLN A 14 -35.84 -2.45 -1.89
CA GLN A 14 -37.01 -2.39 -2.75
C GLN A 14 -37.14 -1.00 -3.41
N GLU A 15 -37.00 -0.97 -4.72
CA GLU A 15 -37.26 0.22 -5.55
C GLU A 15 -38.72 0.15 -6.08
N THR A 16 -39.61 0.83 -5.39
CA THR A 16 -41.06 0.75 -5.70
C THR A 16 -41.49 1.65 -6.86
N ASN A 17 -40.67 2.63 -7.24
CA ASN A 17 -40.95 3.55 -8.35
C ASN A 17 -39.87 3.42 -9.43
N PRO A 18 -40.23 2.97 -10.65
CA PRO A 18 -39.25 2.74 -11.73
C PRO A 18 -38.57 4.02 -12.26
N ALA A 19 -39.10 5.20 -11.90
CA ALA A 19 -38.48 6.49 -12.27
C ALA A 19 -37.28 6.86 -11.39
N PHE A 20 -37.07 6.17 -10.27
CA PHE A 20 -36.00 6.44 -9.32
C PHE A 20 -35.19 5.18 -9.05
N ARG A 21 -33.89 5.35 -8.85
CA ARG A 21 -32.96 4.30 -8.43
C ARG A 21 -32.18 4.75 -7.23
N LEU A 22 -31.87 3.84 -6.33
CA LEU A 22 -30.94 4.09 -5.23
C LEU A 22 -29.54 4.32 -5.81
N ALA A 23 -29.06 5.56 -5.77
CA ALA A 23 -27.72 5.89 -6.23
C ALA A 23 -26.68 5.68 -5.12
N VAL A 24 -26.90 6.29 -3.96
CA VAL A 24 -25.97 6.28 -2.84
C VAL A 24 -26.75 6.15 -1.54
N LEU A 25 -26.29 5.30 -0.65
CA LEU A 25 -26.82 5.14 0.71
C LEU A 25 -25.83 5.78 1.70
N HIS A 26 -26.27 6.82 2.39
CA HIS A 26 -25.49 7.48 3.44
C HIS A 26 -25.90 6.92 4.81
N LEU A 27 -24.97 6.25 5.50
CA LEU A 27 -25.24 5.65 6.80
C LEU A 27 -24.83 6.60 7.94
N TYR A 28 -25.81 7.02 8.73
CA TYR A 28 -25.65 7.83 9.95
C TYR A 28 -24.68 9.01 9.80
N PRO A 29 -24.91 9.95 8.86
CA PRO A 29 -23.94 11.02 8.54
C PRO A 29 -23.51 11.86 9.74
N PHE A 30 -24.40 12.06 10.71
CA PHE A 30 -24.14 12.88 11.90
C PHE A 30 -23.86 12.07 13.17
N PHE A 31 -23.59 10.77 13.06
CA PHE A 31 -23.22 9.98 14.23
C PHE A 31 -21.89 10.50 14.80
N GLY A 32 -21.91 10.91 16.07
CA GLY A 32 -20.74 11.52 16.72
C GLY A 32 -20.40 12.94 16.28
N ALA A 33 -21.24 13.62 15.49
CA ALA A 33 -20.97 14.98 15.02
C ALA A 33 -20.71 15.97 16.16
N THR A 34 -19.65 16.79 16.02
CA THR A 34 -19.24 17.77 17.03
C THR A 34 -19.27 19.18 16.46
N ARG A 35 -19.92 20.10 17.18
CA ARG A 35 -20.00 21.49 16.76
C ARG A 35 -18.66 22.22 16.95
N GLY A 36 -18.03 22.61 15.85
CA GLY A 36 -16.79 23.37 15.85
C GLY A 36 -15.74 22.80 16.80
N GLY A 37 -15.08 23.64 17.57
CA GLY A 37 -14.14 23.29 18.62
C GLY A 37 -14.74 23.09 20.01
N SER A 38 -16.06 22.85 20.13
CA SER A 38 -16.76 22.78 21.45
C SER A 38 -16.28 21.61 22.33
N VAL A 39 -15.75 20.56 21.73
CA VAL A 39 -15.10 19.43 22.41
C VAL A 39 -13.74 19.20 21.77
N PRO A 40 -12.65 19.06 22.54
CA PRO A 40 -11.37 18.68 21.97
C PRO A 40 -11.46 17.26 21.38
N GLY A 41 -10.89 17.05 20.19
CA GLY A 41 -10.94 15.76 19.51
C GLY A 41 -10.58 15.87 18.03
N TYR A 42 -10.82 14.79 17.30
CA TYR A 42 -10.48 14.71 15.89
C TYR A 42 -11.27 13.62 15.16
N MET A 43 -11.36 13.76 13.84
CA MET A 43 -11.72 12.69 12.92
C MET A 43 -10.43 11.97 12.50
N PHE A 44 -10.47 10.65 12.43
CA PHE A 44 -9.39 9.81 11.91
C PHE A 44 -9.77 9.27 10.53
N ILE A 45 -8.84 9.36 9.56
CA ILE A 45 -8.93 8.76 8.23
C ILE A 45 -7.66 7.96 7.93
N PRO A 46 -7.76 6.76 7.32
CA PRO A 46 -6.60 5.91 7.02
C PRO A 46 -5.91 6.31 5.71
N ASP A 47 -5.56 7.59 5.56
CA ASP A 47 -4.88 8.17 4.42
C ASP A 47 -3.37 8.01 4.56
N GLY A 48 -2.75 7.19 3.72
CA GLY A 48 -1.35 6.82 3.83
C GLY A 48 -1.06 6.06 5.12
N ALA A 49 -0.15 6.56 5.95
CA ALA A 49 0.12 6.01 7.29
C ALA A 49 -1.06 6.18 8.25
N GLY A 50 -1.81 7.25 8.08
CA GLY A 50 -2.96 7.67 8.86
C GLY A 50 -2.98 9.19 9.07
N SER A 51 -4.16 9.78 9.08
CA SER A 51 -4.36 11.22 9.19
C SER A 51 -5.37 11.59 10.25
N LEU A 52 -5.12 12.69 10.97
CA LEU A 52 -6.09 13.30 11.86
C LEU A 52 -6.58 14.62 11.28
N ILE A 53 -7.86 14.93 11.55
CA ILE A 53 -8.49 16.23 11.31
C ILE A 53 -9.03 16.71 12.66
N ARG A 54 -8.26 17.57 13.34
CA ARG A 54 -8.63 18.08 14.67
C ARG A 54 -9.86 18.96 14.56
N PHE A 55 -10.73 18.87 15.56
CA PHE A 55 -11.92 19.71 15.64
C PHE A 55 -11.53 21.17 15.80
N ALA A 56 -12.13 22.02 14.99
CA ALA A 56 -11.95 23.47 15.02
C ALA A 56 -13.25 24.16 14.58
N ASP A 57 -13.43 25.44 14.93
CA ASP A 57 -14.59 26.22 14.51
C ASP A 57 -14.59 26.47 13.00
N THR A 58 -13.41 26.59 12.41
CA THR A 58 -13.23 26.85 10.98
C THR A 58 -12.05 26.05 10.41
N THR A 59 -12.08 25.80 9.11
CA THR A 59 -10.98 25.18 8.36
C THR A 59 -10.54 26.08 7.21
N LYS A 60 -9.29 25.91 6.76
CA LYS A 60 -8.78 26.54 5.53
C LYS A 60 -9.26 25.84 4.26
N ALA A 61 -9.79 24.63 4.38
CA ALA A 61 -10.32 23.87 3.26
C ALA A 61 -11.59 24.50 2.70
N ARG A 62 -11.78 24.37 1.39
CA ARG A 62 -13.00 24.81 0.68
C ARG A 62 -13.93 23.65 0.33
N ASN A 63 -13.39 22.44 0.30
CA ASN A 63 -14.10 21.22 -0.06
C ASN A 63 -13.97 20.19 1.05
N MET A 64 -14.94 19.32 1.14
CA MET A 64 -14.93 18.14 1.99
C MET A 64 -14.04 17.05 1.40
N LEU A 65 -13.64 16.07 2.23
CA LEU A 65 -13.00 14.86 1.76
C LEU A 65 -14.06 13.87 1.24
N TYR A 66 -13.89 13.43 0.01
CA TYR A 66 -14.57 12.29 -0.59
C TYR A 66 -13.51 11.34 -1.12
N TYR A 67 -13.42 10.15 -0.55
CA TYR A 67 -12.40 9.21 -0.96
C TYR A 67 -12.90 7.77 -0.91
N ARG A 68 -12.71 7.03 -2.00
CA ARG A 68 -13.10 5.62 -2.07
C ARG A 68 -12.09 4.73 -1.37
N TYR A 69 -12.60 3.76 -0.62
CA TYR A 69 -11.78 2.65 -0.18
C TYR A 69 -11.30 1.85 -1.39
N TYR A 70 -10.05 1.41 -1.31
CA TYR A 70 -9.38 0.63 -2.35
C TYR A 70 -9.24 1.37 -3.70
N GLY A 71 -9.21 2.69 -3.66
CA GLY A 71 -9.00 3.55 -4.82
C GLY A 71 -10.21 3.70 -5.75
N GLN A 72 -10.00 4.45 -6.83
CA GLN A 72 -11.02 4.68 -7.85
C GLN A 72 -11.23 3.44 -8.72
N ASP A 73 -12.45 3.23 -9.18
CA ASP A 73 -12.77 2.16 -10.11
C ASP A 73 -12.41 2.53 -11.55
N LEU A 74 -11.34 1.94 -12.07
CA LEU A 74 -10.92 2.16 -13.46
C LEU A 74 -11.99 1.74 -14.46
N GLY A 75 -12.79 0.70 -14.14
CA GLY A 75 -13.91 0.26 -14.97
C GLY A 75 -14.98 1.32 -15.18
N MET A 76 -15.16 2.23 -14.22
CA MET A 76 -16.08 3.37 -14.34
C MET A 76 -15.44 4.60 -15.01
N LEU A 77 -14.12 4.76 -14.93
CA LEU A 77 -13.41 5.93 -15.48
C LEU A 77 -12.90 5.71 -16.90
N GLY A 78 -12.63 4.46 -17.29
CA GLY A 78 -12.05 4.07 -18.57
C GLY A 78 -10.58 4.44 -18.75
N ARG A 79 -10.24 5.70 -18.54
CA ARG A 79 -8.86 6.20 -18.52
C ARG A 79 -8.63 7.09 -17.33
N VAL A 80 -7.57 6.81 -16.60
CA VAL A 80 -7.05 7.74 -15.60
C VAL A 80 -6.06 8.67 -16.31
N PRO A 81 -6.26 9.98 -16.32
CA PRO A 81 -5.27 10.91 -16.82
C PRO A 81 -4.01 10.75 -15.96
N TRP A 82 -2.88 10.43 -16.59
CA TRP A 82 -1.60 10.43 -15.91
C TRP A 82 -0.89 11.77 -16.16
N ASP A 83 -0.59 12.46 -15.07
CA ASP A 83 0.25 13.64 -15.08
C ASP A 83 1.47 13.35 -14.21
N PRO A 84 2.68 13.21 -14.78
CA PRO A 84 3.88 12.89 -14.03
C PRO A 84 4.33 14.00 -13.07
N SER A 85 3.76 15.20 -13.20
CA SER A 85 4.05 16.34 -12.30
C SER A 85 3.22 16.31 -11.02
N VAL A 86 2.20 15.45 -10.95
CA VAL A 86 1.30 15.34 -9.79
C VAL A 86 1.53 14.01 -9.09
N ASN A 87 1.92 14.07 -7.82
CA ASN A 87 1.89 12.87 -6.98
C ASN A 87 0.43 12.49 -6.70
N PRO A 88 -0.02 11.28 -7.07
CA PRO A 88 -1.36 10.86 -6.74
C PRO A 88 -1.50 10.73 -5.21
N PRO A 89 -2.69 11.00 -4.65
CA PRO A 89 -2.95 10.75 -3.25
C PRO A 89 -2.83 9.24 -2.95
N TYR A 90 -2.53 8.90 -1.70
CA TYR A 90 -2.51 7.52 -1.24
C TYR A 90 -3.89 6.87 -1.41
N ILE A 91 -3.89 5.60 -1.75
CA ILE A 91 -5.11 4.78 -1.73
C ILE A 91 -5.52 4.54 -0.27
N ILE A 92 -6.80 4.66 0.03
CA ILE A 92 -7.35 4.28 1.34
C ILE A 92 -7.38 2.75 1.39
N SER A 93 -6.36 2.15 1.97
CA SER A 93 -6.14 0.69 1.96
C SER A 93 -6.87 -0.06 3.07
N LEU A 94 -7.29 0.63 4.15
CA LEU A 94 -8.00 0.06 5.28
C LEU A 94 -9.46 0.51 5.28
N PRO A 95 -10.45 -0.40 5.40
CA PRO A 95 -11.87 -0.06 5.38
C PRO A 95 -12.36 0.39 6.77
N VAL A 96 -11.73 1.43 7.31
CA VAL A 96 -12.00 1.96 8.66
C VAL A 96 -12.02 3.47 8.66
N PHE A 97 -12.72 4.06 9.61
CA PHE A 97 -12.58 5.45 10.02
C PHE A 97 -12.93 5.58 11.51
N GLY A 98 -12.65 6.72 12.10
CA GLY A 98 -12.97 6.91 13.50
C GLY A 98 -13.11 8.35 13.94
N MET A 99 -13.54 8.55 15.18
CA MET A 99 -13.71 9.86 15.77
C MET A 99 -13.40 9.81 17.28
N VAL A 100 -12.70 10.80 17.78
CA VAL A 100 -12.35 10.95 19.20
C VAL A 100 -13.05 12.18 19.75
N HIS A 101 -13.74 12.01 20.88
CA HIS A 101 -14.44 13.07 21.62
C HIS A 101 -13.84 13.20 23.02
N GLY A 102 -12.95 14.17 23.20
CA GLY A 102 -12.14 14.28 24.40
C GLY A 102 -11.02 13.25 24.41
N TYR A 103 -9.78 13.73 24.39
CA TYR A 103 -8.62 12.85 24.45
C TYR A 103 -8.70 11.93 25.67
N LYS A 104 -8.57 10.61 25.45
CA LYS A 104 -8.70 9.56 26.47
C LYS A 104 -10.03 9.57 27.24
N GLN A 105 -11.12 9.96 26.57
CA GLN A 105 -12.47 9.90 27.14
C GLN A 105 -13.38 8.95 26.37
N ASN A 106 -13.75 9.30 25.14
CA ASN A 106 -14.62 8.52 24.29
C ASN A 106 -14.17 8.56 22.82
N ALA A 107 -14.25 7.43 22.17
CA ALA A 107 -14.01 7.33 20.74
C ALA A 107 -14.87 6.22 20.12
N PHE A 108 -14.91 6.19 18.81
CA PHE A 108 -15.34 5.01 18.07
C PHE A 108 -14.43 4.79 16.87
N ILE A 109 -14.29 3.52 16.51
CA ILE A 109 -13.78 3.10 15.21
C ILE A 109 -14.86 2.34 14.47
N THR A 110 -14.96 2.58 13.17
CA THR A 110 -15.88 1.87 12.27
C THR A 110 -15.08 0.91 11.41
N VAL A 111 -15.56 -0.32 11.27
CA VAL A 111 -14.98 -1.34 10.39
C VAL A 111 -16.03 -1.76 9.37
N ILE A 112 -15.72 -1.69 8.08
CA ILE A 112 -16.58 -2.20 7.01
C ILE A 112 -16.13 -3.63 6.71
N GLU A 113 -16.99 -4.60 6.98
CA GLU A 113 -16.74 -6.03 6.68
C GLU A 113 -17.11 -6.40 5.25
N GLU A 114 -18.24 -5.85 4.73
CA GLU A 114 -18.76 -6.14 3.40
C GLU A 114 -19.15 -4.84 2.70
N GLY A 115 -18.93 -4.74 1.39
CA GLY A 115 -19.26 -3.59 0.57
C GLY A 115 -18.19 -2.49 0.57
N ALA A 116 -17.02 -2.73 1.16
CA ALA A 116 -15.97 -1.72 1.28
C ALA A 116 -15.48 -1.17 -0.08
N SER A 117 -15.45 -1.99 -1.13
CA SER A 117 -14.98 -1.56 -2.46
C SER A 117 -15.88 -0.55 -3.14
N TYR A 118 -17.14 -0.45 -2.70
CA TYR A 118 -18.12 0.54 -3.14
C TYR A 118 -18.42 1.61 -2.08
N ALA A 119 -17.69 1.61 -0.97
CA ALA A 119 -17.82 2.63 0.07
C ALA A 119 -16.92 3.84 -0.21
N GLU A 120 -17.44 5.00 0.14
CA GLU A 120 -16.71 6.26 0.22
C GLU A 120 -16.63 6.73 1.66
N ILE A 121 -15.45 7.13 2.11
CA ILE A 121 -15.29 7.90 3.33
C ILE A 121 -15.57 9.38 3.02
N GLN A 122 -16.45 10.00 3.80
CA GLN A 122 -16.77 11.42 3.67
C GLN A 122 -16.50 12.13 5.00
N ALA A 123 -15.49 13.01 5.02
CA ALA A 123 -15.12 13.79 6.19
C ALA A 123 -15.40 15.28 5.96
N HIS A 124 -16.14 15.87 6.88
CA HIS A 124 -16.65 17.23 6.80
C HIS A 124 -16.15 18.04 8.01
N PRO A 125 -15.04 18.77 7.87
CA PRO A 125 -14.64 19.74 8.89
C PRO A 125 -15.65 20.88 9.03
N SER A 126 -15.83 21.38 10.24
CA SER A 126 -16.66 22.54 10.52
C SER A 126 -16.27 23.77 9.70
N GLY A 127 -17.24 24.54 9.24
CA GLY A 127 -17.04 25.78 8.50
C GLY A 127 -17.06 25.63 6.98
N ILE A 128 -17.26 24.41 6.42
CA ILE A 128 -17.45 24.20 4.98
C ILE A 128 -18.95 24.18 4.64
N LEU A 129 -19.68 23.14 5.01
CA LEU A 129 -21.12 23.01 4.77
C LEU A 129 -21.95 23.39 5.98
N THR A 130 -21.48 23.03 7.16
CA THR A 130 -22.15 23.22 8.43
C THR A 130 -21.16 23.67 9.50
N ASN A 131 -21.66 23.97 10.70
CA ASN A 131 -20.82 24.24 11.87
C ASN A 131 -20.45 22.96 12.64
N PHE A 132 -20.56 21.78 12.01
CA PHE A 132 -20.24 20.50 12.62
C PHE A 132 -19.06 19.83 11.93
N ASN A 133 -18.20 19.19 12.72
CA ASN A 133 -17.27 18.17 12.26
C ASN A 133 -17.99 16.82 12.26
N PHE A 134 -17.99 16.10 11.16
CA PHE A 134 -18.60 14.78 11.07
C PHE A 134 -17.94 13.95 9.98
N ILE A 135 -17.99 12.63 10.14
CA ILE A 135 -17.39 11.65 9.24
C ILE A 135 -18.30 10.42 9.16
N TYR A 136 -18.45 9.87 7.96
CA TYR A 136 -19.32 8.72 7.73
C TYR A 136 -18.96 7.99 6.43
N ASN A 137 -19.60 6.85 6.19
CA ASN A 137 -19.51 6.13 4.92
C ASN A 137 -20.76 6.33 4.06
N ALA A 138 -20.52 6.52 2.77
CA ALA A 138 -21.53 6.48 1.73
C ALA A 138 -21.28 5.24 0.84
N PHE A 139 -22.33 4.48 0.51
CA PHE A 139 -22.27 3.25 -0.26
C PHE A 139 -22.93 3.45 -1.62
N ILE A 140 -22.21 3.13 -2.71
CA ILE A 140 -22.57 3.48 -4.09
C ILE A 140 -23.20 2.27 -4.78
N TYR A 141 -24.52 2.33 -4.99
CA TYR A 141 -25.27 1.30 -5.70
C TYR A 141 -25.41 1.60 -7.20
N ASN A 142 -25.59 2.87 -7.57
CA ASN A 142 -25.65 3.30 -8.95
C ASN A 142 -24.82 4.55 -9.16
N GLN A 143 -23.96 4.54 -10.17
CA GLN A 143 -23.08 5.67 -10.48
C GLN A 143 -23.41 6.25 -11.86
N SER A 144 -23.39 7.57 -11.96
CA SER A 144 -23.42 8.25 -13.25
C SER A 144 -22.04 8.19 -13.92
N TYR A 145 -22.03 8.11 -15.24
CA TYR A 145 -20.82 8.16 -16.05
C TYR A 145 -21.07 8.92 -17.34
N PHE A 146 -20.00 9.41 -17.96
CA PHE A 146 -20.07 10.06 -19.27
C PHE A 146 -19.89 9.01 -20.36
N GLN A 147 -20.92 8.87 -21.24
CA GLN A 147 -20.89 8.00 -22.41
C GLN A 147 -20.53 8.83 -23.65
N PRO A 148 -19.33 8.68 -24.22
CA PRO A 148 -18.99 9.27 -25.49
C PRO A 148 -19.89 8.70 -26.61
N THR A 149 -20.47 9.57 -27.45
CA THR A 149 -21.33 9.16 -28.59
C THR A 149 -20.63 9.34 -29.94
N ASN A 150 -19.49 10.01 -29.97
CA ASN A 150 -18.68 10.17 -31.17
C ASN A 150 -17.17 10.25 -30.86
N ARG A 151 -16.35 10.16 -31.89
CA ARG A 151 -14.88 10.22 -31.78
C ARG A 151 -14.33 11.60 -31.38
N ALA A 152 -15.13 12.66 -31.53
CA ALA A 152 -14.75 14.00 -31.11
C ALA A 152 -14.97 14.27 -29.61
N GLY A 153 -15.44 13.26 -28.87
CA GLY A 153 -15.63 13.35 -27.41
C GLY A 153 -16.97 13.96 -26.99
N ALA A 154 -17.91 14.25 -27.93
CA ALA A 154 -19.27 14.59 -27.53
C ALA A 154 -19.99 13.36 -26.99
N GLY A 155 -20.83 13.55 -25.96
CA GLY A 155 -21.53 12.46 -25.31
C GLY A 155 -22.58 12.96 -24.33
N VAL A 156 -23.13 12.04 -23.55
CA VAL A 156 -24.16 12.30 -22.56
C VAL A 156 -23.76 11.71 -21.21
N THR A 157 -24.10 12.40 -20.14
CA THR A 157 -24.03 11.81 -18.81
C THR A 157 -25.26 10.93 -18.61
N THR A 158 -25.01 9.67 -18.25
CA THR A 158 -26.06 8.68 -17.98
C THR A 158 -25.73 7.91 -16.72
N ILE A 159 -26.65 7.08 -16.25
CA ILE A 159 -26.47 6.21 -15.08
C ILE A 159 -26.23 4.77 -15.55
N GLN A 160 -25.43 4.01 -14.81
CA GLN A 160 -25.24 2.59 -15.10
C GLN A 160 -26.57 1.83 -15.12
N GLN A 161 -26.70 0.85 -16.03
CA GLN A 161 -27.96 0.13 -16.22
C GLN A 161 -28.23 -0.90 -15.13
N GLN A 162 -27.20 -1.57 -14.67
CA GLN A 162 -27.26 -2.55 -13.60
C GLN A 162 -26.67 -1.95 -12.32
N PRO A 163 -27.34 -2.07 -11.16
CA PRO A 163 -26.78 -1.64 -9.89
C PRO A 163 -25.56 -2.49 -9.51
N ASN A 164 -24.68 -1.93 -8.71
CA ASN A 164 -23.66 -2.70 -8.02
C ASN A 164 -24.36 -3.58 -6.97
N ARG A 165 -24.21 -4.90 -7.10
CA ARG A 165 -24.84 -5.88 -6.21
C ARG A 165 -23.85 -6.28 -5.14
N TYR A 166 -24.07 -5.82 -3.92
CA TYR A 166 -23.29 -6.16 -2.74
C TYR A 166 -24.07 -5.88 -1.48
N ASP A 167 -23.79 -6.62 -0.44
CA ASP A 167 -24.31 -6.39 0.89
C ASP A 167 -23.44 -5.35 1.60
N VAL A 168 -24.01 -4.63 2.54
CA VAL A 168 -23.27 -3.76 3.44
C VAL A 168 -23.28 -4.37 4.83
N LYS A 169 -22.09 -4.55 5.39
CA LYS A 169 -21.92 -4.94 6.78
C LYS A 169 -20.85 -4.07 7.43
N MET A 170 -21.23 -3.39 8.49
CA MET A 170 -20.38 -2.40 9.15
C MET A 170 -20.57 -2.47 10.67
N HIS A 171 -19.46 -2.29 11.41
CA HIS A 171 -19.45 -2.27 12.87
C HIS A 171 -18.92 -0.95 13.37
N TYR A 172 -19.65 -0.31 14.28
CA TYR A 172 -19.15 0.74 15.17
C TYR A 172 -18.67 0.10 16.46
N ARG A 173 -17.41 0.27 16.81
CA ARG A 173 -16.81 -0.17 18.07
C ARG A 173 -16.54 1.04 18.93
N PHE A 174 -17.06 1.03 20.15
CA PHE A 174 -16.89 2.13 21.10
C PHE A 174 -15.67 1.91 21.97
N LEU A 175 -14.87 2.94 22.13
CA LEU A 175 -13.63 2.96 22.89
C LEU A 175 -13.75 4.00 23.99
N THR A 176 -13.20 3.71 25.16
CA THR A 176 -13.27 4.59 26.33
C THR A 176 -11.91 4.64 27.04
N GLN A 177 -11.70 5.70 27.80
CA GLN A 177 -10.48 5.87 28.61
C GLN A 177 -9.20 5.73 27.76
N ASP A 178 -8.24 4.93 28.18
CA ASP A 178 -6.93 4.83 27.55
C ASP A 178 -6.95 4.31 26.10
N GLU A 179 -8.00 3.59 25.71
CA GLU A 179 -8.19 3.13 24.32
C GLU A 179 -8.82 4.20 23.41
N SER A 180 -9.26 5.36 23.95
CA SER A 180 -9.99 6.38 23.17
C SER A 180 -9.06 7.40 22.49
N ASP A 181 -8.14 6.89 21.69
CA ASP A 181 -7.28 7.63 20.76
C ASP A 181 -7.02 6.81 19.49
N TYR A 182 -6.21 7.35 18.55
CA TYR A 182 -5.91 6.64 17.31
C TYR A 182 -5.07 5.36 17.54
N VAL A 183 -4.27 5.28 18.62
CA VAL A 183 -3.50 4.09 18.96
C VAL A 183 -4.45 2.97 19.39
N GLY A 184 -5.37 3.27 20.32
CA GLY A 184 -6.40 2.32 20.74
C GLY A 184 -7.33 1.90 19.59
N MET A 185 -7.67 2.81 18.66
CA MET A 185 -8.39 2.46 17.41
C MET A 185 -7.60 1.47 16.57
N ALA A 186 -6.28 1.70 16.37
CA ALA A 186 -5.43 0.82 15.57
C ALA A 186 -5.28 -0.57 16.21
N GLN A 187 -5.06 -0.63 17.53
CA GLN A 187 -4.98 -1.88 18.28
C GLN A 187 -6.32 -2.63 18.28
N ASN A 188 -7.45 -1.92 18.33
CA ASN A 188 -8.77 -2.55 18.22
C ASN A 188 -8.98 -3.17 16.85
N TYR A 189 -8.56 -2.50 15.78
CA TYR A 189 -8.62 -3.02 14.43
C TYR A 189 -7.62 -4.17 14.22
N GLN A 190 -6.41 -4.10 14.78
CA GLN A 190 -5.44 -5.20 14.79
C GLN A 190 -6.05 -6.46 15.42
N ARG A 191 -6.62 -6.36 16.66
CA ARG A 191 -7.31 -7.47 17.33
C ARG A 191 -8.44 -8.04 16.44
N TYR A 192 -9.23 -7.19 15.80
CA TYR A 192 -10.27 -7.63 14.87
C TYR A 192 -9.69 -8.47 13.72
N LEU A 193 -8.59 -8.05 13.10
CA LEU A 193 -7.94 -8.78 12.00
C LEU A 193 -7.35 -10.12 12.48
N VAL A 194 -6.79 -10.16 13.69
CA VAL A 194 -6.27 -11.38 14.31
C VAL A 194 -7.40 -12.35 14.62
N ASP A 195 -8.50 -11.89 15.24
CA ASP A 195 -9.67 -12.72 15.59
C ASP A 195 -10.34 -13.32 14.34
N LYS A 196 -10.31 -12.59 13.21
CA LYS A 196 -10.79 -13.09 11.90
C LYS A 196 -9.79 -14.02 11.20
N GLY A 197 -8.58 -14.21 11.74
CA GLY A 197 -7.52 -15.01 11.13
C GLY A 197 -6.91 -14.38 9.88
N ILE A 198 -7.17 -13.09 9.63
CA ILE A 198 -6.63 -12.32 8.50
C ILE A 198 -5.17 -11.97 8.77
N LEU A 199 -4.88 -11.44 9.95
CA LEU A 199 -3.52 -11.09 10.35
C LEU A 199 -2.88 -12.24 11.09
N LYS A 200 -1.77 -12.76 10.56
CA LYS A 200 -1.02 -13.88 11.13
C LYS A 200 0.41 -13.42 11.44
N LYS A 201 0.96 -13.94 12.51
CA LYS A 201 2.33 -13.59 12.91
C LYS A 201 3.32 -14.25 11.95
N THR A 202 4.01 -13.43 11.15
CA THR A 202 5.09 -13.85 10.24
C THR A 202 6.47 -13.41 10.73
N VAL A 203 6.53 -12.42 11.62
CA VAL A 203 7.77 -11.95 12.25
C VAL A 203 8.23 -12.99 13.28
N GLN A 204 9.50 -13.37 13.20
CA GLN A 204 10.14 -14.24 14.18
C GLN A 204 10.68 -13.37 15.33
N SER A 205 10.25 -13.64 16.54
CA SER A 205 10.65 -12.86 17.73
C SER A 205 12.08 -13.12 18.22
N ASP A 206 12.75 -14.12 17.67
CA ASP A 206 14.14 -14.49 17.97
C ASP A 206 15.17 -13.88 17.01
N MET A 207 14.73 -13.02 16.07
CA MET A 207 15.63 -12.31 15.19
C MET A 207 16.44 -11.26 15.97
N GLU A 208 17.76 -11.27 15.80
CA GLU A 208 18.67 -10.30 16.43
C GLU A 208 18.86 -9.03 15.61
N ASN A 209 18.50 -9.05 14.33
CA ASN A 209 18.71 -7.95 13.40
C ASN A 209 17.45 -7.68 12.58
N ILE A 210 17.20 -6.40 12.26
CA ILE A 210 16.12 -6.01 11.34
C ILE A 210 16.38 -6.51 9.93
N GLY A 211 15.33 -6.56 9.11
CA GLY A 211 15.46 -6.74 7.68
C GLY A 211 15.80 -5.45 6.94
N ILE A 212 16.19 -5.61 5.69
CA ILE A 212 16.34 -4.53 4.71
C ILE A 212 15.79 -4.98 3.37
N ARG A 213 14.98 -4.14 2.70
CA ARG A 213 14.54 -4.43 1.33
C ARG A 213 15.53 -3.88 0.32
N LEU A 214 16.00 -4.76 -0.57
CA LEU A 214 16.92 -4.41 -1.65
C LEU A 214 16.30 -4.83 -2.99
N GLU A 215 15.92 -3.88 -3.81
CA GLU A 215 15.37 -4.13 -5.14
C GLU A 215 16.44 -3.91 -6.21
N PHE A 216 16.64 -4.88 -7.10
CA PHE A 216 17.65 -4.84 -8.15
C PHE A 216 17.01 -4.86 -9.53
N LEU A 217 17.42 -3.94 -10.42
CA LEU A 217 17.09 -4.03 -11.83
C LEU A 217 18.03 -5.04 -12.52
N GLY A 218 17.48 -6.14 -13.03
CA GLY A 218 18.22 -7.17 -13.75
C GLY A 218 18.57 -6.72 -15.15
N ALA A 219 17.60 -6.68 -16.05
CA ALA A 219 17.79 -6.26 -17.43
C ALA A 219 16.73 -5.26 -17.87
N GLU A 220 17.05 -4.51 -18.90
CA GLU A 220 16.16 -3.59 -19.58
C GLU A 220 16.23 -3.77 -21.10
N LYS A 221 15.25 -3.24 -21.80
CA LYS A 221 15.09 -3.35 -23.24
C LYS A 221 15.51 -2.06 -23.92
N GLU A 222 16.49 -2.12 -24.79
CA GLU A 222 16.93 -1.02 -25.63
C GLU A 222 16.45 -1.21 -27.08
N LYS A 223 15.84 -0.19 -27.63
CA LYS A 223 15.48 -0.18 -29.05
C LYS A 223 16.66 0.33 -29.88
N VAL A 224 17.18 -0.54 -30.78
CA VAL A 224 18.28 -0.21 -31.67
C VAL A 224 17.79 -0.27 -33.11
N LEU A 225 17.54 0.90 -33.72
CA LEU A 225 17.00 1.02 -35.09
C LEU A 225 15.71 0.20 -35.30
N LEU A 226 15.83 -1.01 -35.86
CA LEU A 226 14.71 -1.88 -36.21
C LEU A 226 14.54 -3.09 -35.27
N TRP A 227 15.43 -3.30 -34.31
CA TRP A 227 15.36 -4.41 -33.37
C TRP A 227 15.53 -3.94 -31.93
N THR A 228 15.18 -4.81 -31.02
CA THR A 228 15.38 -4.61 -29.59
C THR A 228 16.45 -5.57 -29.09
N ARG A 229 17.26 -5.13 -28.11
CA ARG A 229 18.19 -5.97 -27.39
C ARG A 229 17.99 -5.84 -25.88
N SER A 230 18.27 -6.92 -25.16
CA SER A 230 18.38 -6.88 -23.71
C SER A 230 19.67 -6.18 -23.31
N ILE A 231 19.61 -5.31 -22.30
CA ILE A 231 20.75 -4.67 -21.68
C ILE A 231 20.80 -5.18 -20.23
N PRO A 232 21.81 -6.00 -19.87
CA PRO A 232 22.01 -6.34 -18.47
C PRO A 232 22.41 -5.09 -17.67
N VAL A 233 21.81 -4.94 -16.51
CA VAL A 233 22.06 -3.84 -15.55
C VAL A 233 22.63 -4.39 -14.25
N THR A 234 22.08 -5.51 -13.76
CA THR A 234 22.63 -6.25 -12.62
C THR A 234 22.45 -7.73 -12.86
N THR A 235 23.53 -8.46 -13.11
CA THR A 235 23.49 -9.93 -13.24
C THR A 235 23.34 -10.60 -11.88
N ILE A 236 22.97 -11.88 -11.85
CA ILE A 236 22.85 -12.67 -10.61
C ILE A 236 24.17 -12.68 -9.84
N SER A 237 25.30 -12.87 -10.52
CA SER A 237 26.62 -12.85 -9.89
C SER A 237 27.00 -11.47 -9.33
N GLN A 238 26.64 -10.38 -10.02
CA GLN A 238 26.85 -9.03 -9.52
C GLN A 238 25.98 -8.74 -8.30
N MET A 239 24.72 -9.17 -8.30
CA MET A 239 23.81 -9.07 -7.15
C MET A 239 24.39 -9.83 -5.94
N GLU A 240 24.86 -11.04 -6.13
CA GLU A 240 25.55 -11.82 -5.09
C GLU A 240 26.76 -11.08 -4.52
N GLY A 241 27.59 -10.48 -5.39
CA GLY A 241 28.75 -9.68 -4.99
C GLY A 241 28.36 -8.48 -4.15
N ILE A 242 27.30 -7.74 -4.53
CA ILE A 242 26.77 -6.61 -3.78
C ILE A 242 26.26 -7.06 -2.41
N LEU A 243 25.46 -8.12 -2.34
CA LEU A 243 24.92 -8.63 -1.07
C LEU A 243 26.05 -9.07 -0.10
N LYS A 244 27.10 -9.71 -0.62
CA LYS A 244 28.28 -10.10 0.17
C LYS A 244 29.04 -8.87 0.71
N ASP A 245 29.15 -7.79 -0.07
CA ASP A 245 29.83 -6.57 0.36
C ASP A 245 29.02 -5.76 1.35
N LEU A 246 27.68 -5.75 1.23
CA LEU A 246 26.78 -5.05 2.16
C LEU A 246 26.82 -5.65 3.56
N GLN A 247 26.99 -6.95 3.72
CA GLN A 247 27.00 -7.66 5.01
C GLN A 247 25.76 -7.38 5.88
N VAL A 248 24.59 -7.23 5.25
CA VAL A 248 23.30 -7.04 5.93
C VAL A 248 22.67 -8.39 6.29
N HIS A 249 21.86 -8.41 7.36
CA HIS A 249 21.09 -9.57 7.78
C HIS A 249 19.64 -9.48 7.30
N ASN A 250 18.98 -10.64 7.18
CA ASN A 250 17.57 -10.74 6.83
C ASN A 250 17.16 -9.91 5.60
N PRO A 251 17.90 -9.95 4.48
CA PRO A 251 17.58 -9.12 3.32
C PRO A 251 16.34 -9.64 2.59
N GLU A 252 15.39 -8.75 2.33
CA GLU A 252 14.28 -8.97 1.40
C GLU A 252 14.70 -8.48 0.01
N VAL A 253 15.16 -9.39 -0.82
CA VAL A 253 15.74 -9.08 -2.13
C VAL A 253 14.68 -9.24 -3.20
N ILE A 254 14.50 -8.22 -4.04
CA ILE A 254 13.58 -8.26 -5.18
C ILE A 254 14.37 -8.15 -6.48
N TYR A 255 14.15 -9.08 -7.40
CA TYR A 255 14.74 -9.04 -8.73
C TYR A 255 13.72 -8.56 -9.75
N TYR A 256 13.81 -7.29 -10.16
CA TYR A 256 12.97 -6.62 -11.14
C TYR A 256 13.59 -6.72 -12.54
N GLY A 257 12.80 -7.02 -13.57
CA GLY A 257 13.32 -7.16 -14.93
C GLY A 257 14.20 -8.40 -15.15
N TRP A 258 13.91 -9.48 -14.44
CA TRP A 258 14.62 -10.75 -14.51
C TRP A 258 14.29 -11.60 -15.76
N GLN A 259 13.11 -11.39 -16.36
CA GLN A 259 12.59 -12.14 -17.50
C GLN A 259 13.26 -11.75 -18.82
N PRO A 260 13.12 -12.57 -19.88
CA PRO A 260 13.66 -12.27 -21.21
C PRO A 260 13.26 -10.87 -21.70
N GLN A 261 14.22 -10.15 -22.22
CA GLN A 261 14.11 -8.74 -22.64
C GLN A 261 13.88 -7.75 -21.48
N GLY A 262 14.02 -8.16 -20.23
CA GLY A 262 14.04 -7.28 -19.07
C GLY A 262 12.71 -6.65 -18.69
N ALA A 263 12.78 -5.57 -17.93
CA ALA A 263 11.64 -4.94 -17.26
C ALA A 263 10.55 -4.39 -18.21
N ALA A 264 10.91 -4.01 -19.43
CA ALA A 264 9.96 -3.49 -20.43
C ALA A 264 9.31 -4.58 -21.29
N SER A 265 9.37 -5.85 -20.89
CA SER A 265 8.66 -6.95 -21.54
C SER A 265 7.40 -7.35 -20.78
N MET A 266 6.49 -8.07 -21.45
CA MET A 266 5.29 -8.61 -20.80
C MET A 266 5.64 -9.44 -19.56
N PRO A 267 4.83 -9.39 -18.50
CA PRO A 267 4.97 -10.30 -17.37
C PRO A 267 4.97 -11.75 -17.86
N PRO A 268 5.96 -12.56 -17.45
CA PRO A 268 6.15 -13.90 -17.99
C PRO A 268 5.12 -14.89 -17.43
N ARG A 269 4.90 -15.97 -18.19
CA ARG A 269 4.04 -17.11 -17.79
C ARG A 269 4.85 -18.30 -17.28
N SER A 270 6.17 -18.20 -17.30
CA SER A 270 7.08 -19.26 -16.85
C SER A 270 8.36 -18.66 -16.30
N LEU A 271 9.03 -19.41 -15.44
CA LEU A 271 10.32 -19.02 -14.88
C LEU A 271 11.42 -19.19 -15.94
N LYS A 272 11.70 -18.11 -16.64
CA LYS A 272 12.79 -18.03 -17.60
C LYS A 272 13.59 -16.77 -17.38
N ILE A 273 14.83 -16.91 -16.97
CA ILE A 273 15.74 -15.79 -16.74
C ILE A 273 16.28 -15.29 -18.09
N ASP A 274 16.48 -13.97 -18.24
CA ASP A 274 17.18 -13.42 -19.40
C ASP A 274 18.62 -13.97 -19.45
N ASN A 275 19.02 -14.51 -20.58
CA ASN A 275 20.32 -15.19 -20.74
C ASN A 275 21.54 -14.30 -20.42
N SER A 276 21.36 -12.96 -20.45
CA SER A 276 22.43 -12.02 -20.11
C SER A 276 22.61 -11.84 -18.60
N LEU A 277 21.68 -12.35 -17.78
CA LEU A 277 21.67 -12.18 -16.32
C LEU A 277 22.27 -13.38 -15.58
N GLY A 278 22.22 -14.56 -16.19
CA GLY A 278 22.62 -15.82 -15.58
C GLY A 278 21.61 -16.94 -15.84
N SER A 279 21.65 -17.99 -15.04
CA SER A 279 20.78 -19.16 -15.16
C SER A 279 19.79 -19.28 -13.99
N SER A 280 18.77 -20.12 -14.16
CA SER A 280 17.81 -20.42 -13.08
C SER A 280 18.49 -21.17 -11.91
N GLU A 281 19.52 -21.97 -12.19
CA GLU A 281 20.30 -22.67 -11.17
C GLU A 281 21.15 -21.71 -10.33
N GLU A 282 21.76 -20.69 -10.96
CA GLU A 282 22.47 -19.62 -10.26
C GLU A 282 21.51 -18.83 -9.38
N LEU A 283 20.32 -18.52 -9.90
CA LEU A 283 19.27 -17.82 -9.12
C LEU A 283 18.83 -18.64 -7.91
N LEU A 284 18.60 -19.96 -8.07
CA LEU A 284 18.23 -20.85 -6.96
C LEU A 284 19.35 -20.93 -5.92
N THR A 285 20.60 -21.01 -6.37
CA THR A 285 21.77 -21.03 -5.47
C THR A 285 21.82 -19.74 -4.63
N LEU A 286 21.62 -18.60 -5.26
CA LEU A 286 21.56 -17.31 -4.57
C LEU A 286 20.36 -17.24 -3.62
N SER A 287 19.18 -17.71 -4.04
CA SER A 287 17.98 -17.76 -3.19
C SER A 287 18.22 -18.58 -1.92
N ASN A 288 18.83 -19.76 -2.05
CA ASN A 288 19.20 -20.60 -0.90
C ASN A 288 20.21 -19.91 0.03
N SER A 289 21.19 -19.19 -0.53
CA SER A 289 22.17 -18.44 0.26
C SER A 289 21.52 -17.30 1.05
N ILE A 290 20.60 -16.55 0.43
CA ILE A 290 19.83 -15.48 1.08
C ILE A 290 18.94 -16.05 2.18
N PHE A 291 18.24 -17.14 1.90
CA PHE A 291 17.37 -17.81 2.87
C PHE A 291 18.14 -18.34 4.09
N ALA A 292 19.32 -18.92 3.88
CA ALA A 292 20.20 -19.34 4.96
C ALA A 292 20.70 -18.17 5.84
N ASN A 293 20.69 -16.95 5.32
CA ASN A 293 21.00 -15.70 6.05
C ASN A 293 19.75 -15.00 6.60
N GLY A 294 18.63 -15.71 6.71
CA GLY A 294 17.37 -15.22 7.28
C GLY A 294 16.53 -14.33 6.36
N GLY A 295 16.96 -14.11 5.11
CA GLY A 295 16.28 -13.29 4.13
C GLY A 295 15.43 -14.08 3.13
N ASN A 296 14.89 -13.38 2.13
CA ASN A 296 14.13 -13.97 1.03
C ASN A 296 14.53 -13.33 -0.30
N LEU A 297 14.46 -14.13 -1.37
CA LEU A 297 14.57 -13.64 -2.74
C LEU A 297 13.22 -13.75 -3.44
N TYR A 298 12.77 -12.66 -4.00
CA TYR A 298 11.52 -12.56 -4.74
C TYR A 298 11.77 -12.16 -6.18
N LEU A 299 11.00 -12.74 -7.07
CA LEU A 299 10.83 -12.21 -8.42
C LEU A 299 9.73 -11.15 -8.42
N TYR A 300 10.04 -9.95 -8.89
CA TYR A 300 9.02 -8.94 -9.14
C TYR A 300 8.02 -9.42 -10.18
N TYR A 301 6.73 -9.30 -9.90
CA TYR A 301 5.68 -9.70 -10.81
C TYR A 301 4.43 -8.81 -10.68
N ASP A 302 3.98 -8.29 -11.83
CA ASP A 302 2.70 -7.59 -11.97
C ASP A 302 1.75 -8.47 -12.81
N PRO A 303 0.81 -9.21 -12.19
CA PRO A 303 -0.09 -10.11 -12.89
C PRO A 303 -1.18 -9.41 -13.69
N GLN A 304 -1.42 -8.11 -13.46
CA GLN A 304 -2.49 -7.35 -14.12
C GLN A 304 -2.03 -6.67 -15.41
N ALA A 305 -0.72 -6.49 -15.62
CA ALA A 305 -0.20 -5.69 -16.71
C ALA A 305 -0.31 -6.37 -18.08
N ALA A 306 -0.83 -5.63 -19.06
CA ALA A 306 -0.76 -5.92 -20.48
C ALA A 306 -0.02 -4.78 -21.18
N LEU A 307 1.31 -4.88 -21.33
CA LEU A 307 2.14 -3.77 -21.79
C LEU A 307 1.80 -3.37 -23.24
N ILE A 308 1.53 -2.08 -23.44
CA ILE A 308 1.20 -1.53 -24.75
C ILE A 308 2.42 -1.59 -25.66
N GLY A 309 2.22 -2.16 -26.85
CA GLY A 309 3.29 -2.36 -27.84
C GLY A 309 4.02 -3.70 -27.73
N GLU A 310 3.73 -4.49 -26.69
CA GLU A 310 4.24 -5.85 -26.53
C GLU A 310 3.22 -6.89 -27.01
N GLY A 311 3.71 -8.09 -27.37
CA GLY A 311 2.86 -9.24 -27.68
C GLY A 311 2.57 -10.07 -26.42
N GLY A 312 1.82 -11.16 -26.60
CA GLY A 312 1.57 -12.14 -25.52
C GLY A 312 0.16 -12.07 -24.92
N TYR A 313 -0.70 -11.17 -25.42
CA TYR A 313 -2.12 -11.09 -25.06
C TYR A 313 -3.00 -10.72 -26.26
N SER A 314 -4.27 -11.05 -26.18
CA SER A 314 -5.29 -10.68 -27.17
C SER A 314 -6.10 -9.48 -26.66
N LYS A 315 -6.06 -8.36 -27.38
CA LYS A 315 -6.89 -7.20 -27.04
C LYS A 315 -8.38 -7.52 -26.93
N ARG A 316 -8.85 -8.44 -27.78
CA ARG A 316 -10.26 -8.82 -27.81
C ARG A 316 -10.67 -9.72 -26.66
N TYR A 317 -9.79 -10.64 -26.23
CA TYR A 317 -10.16 -11.70 -25.30
C TYR A 317 -9.60 -11.50 -23.88
N ASP A 318 -8.42 -10.90 -23.77
CA ASP A 318 -7.66 -10.89 -22.52
C ASP A 318 -7.73 -9.58 -21.74
N LEU A 319 -8.21 -8.47 -22.37
CA LEU A 319 -8.28 -7.17 -21.70
C LEU A 319 -9.60 -6.94 -20.97
N ALA A 320 -9.51 -6.28 -19.83
CA ALA A 320 -10.63 -5.72 -19.08
C ALA A 320 -11.15 -4.44 -19.75
N MET A 321 -12.46 -4.21 -19.66
CA MET A 321 -13.16 -3.11 -20.31
C MET A 321 -13.86 -2.19 -19.33
N ALA A 322 -13.79 -0.89 -19.59
CA ALA A 322 -14.61 0.09 -18.89
C ALA A 322 -16.09 -0.01 -19.30
N ILE A 323 -16.97 0.62 -18.53
CA ILE A 323 -18.41 0.75 -18.83
C ILE A 323 -18.67 1.40 -20.19
N THR A 324 -17.74 2.22 -20.69
CA THR A 324 -17.77 2.86 -22.01
C THR A 324 -17.23 1.96 -23.14
N ILE A 325 -16.93 0.69 -22.84
CA ILE A 325 -16.42 -0.32 -23.79
C ILE A 325 -15.06 0.10 -24.41
N VAL A 326 -14.21 0.72 -23.59
CA VAL A 326 -12.80 0.96 -23.94
C VAL A 326 -11.91 0.14 -23.00
N GLU A 327 -10.73 -0.25 -23.51
CA GLU A 327 -9.76 -1.01 -22.69
C GLU A 327 -9.32 -0.17 -21.49
N LEU A 328 -9.21 -0.80 -20.32
CA LEU A 328 -8.62 -0.16 -19.15
C LEU A 328 -7.16 0.18 -19.43
N PHE A 329 -6.74 1.34 -18.95
CA PHE A 329 -5.43 1.91 -19.25
C PHE A 329 -4.81 2.51 -17.99
N GLY A 330 -3.50 2.36 -17.84
CA GLY A 330 -2.73 2.97 -16.76
C GLY A 330 -1.28 3.16 -17.11
N TYR A 331 -0.56 3.73 -16.15
CA TYR A 331 0.89 3.87 -16.16
C TYR A 331 1.46 3.31 -14.87
N HIS A 332 2.46 2.45 -15.01
CA HIS A 332 3.17 1.92 -13.86
C HIS A 332 4.65 1.72 -14.18
N ARG A 333 5.55 2.13 -13.27
CA ARG A 333 7.01 2.00 -13.41
C ARG A 333 7.54 2.44 -14.79
N GLY A 334 7.10 3.61 -15.26
CA GLY A 334 7.52 4.20 -16.54
C GLY A 334 6.92 3.54 -17.79
N LYS A 335 5.98 2.61 -17.64
CA LYS A 335 5.35 1.87 -18.74
C LYS A 335 3.87 2.17 -18.85
N ALA A 336 3.39 2.29 -20.09
CA ALA A 336 1.97 2.33 -20.40
C ALA A 336 1.43 0.91 -20.53
N ASN A 337 0.34 0.59 -19.86
CA ASN A 337 -0.30 -0.73 -19.93
C ASN A 337 -1.82 -0.64 -20.05
N ASN A 338 -2.41 -1.64 -20.68
CA ASN A 338 -3.77 -2.04 -20.43
C ASN A 338 -3.80 -3.03 -19.26
N TYR A 339 -5.00 -3.34 -18.78
CA TYR A 339 -5.18 -4.31 -17.69
C TYR A 339 -5.83 -5.58 -18.20
N LEU A 340 -5.31 -6.73 -17.76
CA LEU A 340 -5.87 -8.04 -18.07
C LEU A 340 -7.22 -8.23 -17.35
N ASN A 341 -8.14 -8.94 -18.00
CA ASN A 341 -9.32 -9.46 -17.31
C ASN A 341 -8.91 -10.60 -16.36
N VAL A 342 -9.80 -10.95 -15.44
CA VAL A 342 -9.51 -11.91 -14.37
C VAL A 342 -9.10 -13.30 -14.89
N ASP A 343 -9.66 -13.75 -16.01
CA ASP A 343 -9.36 -15.08 -16.57
C ASP A 343 -7.94 -15.13 -17.17
N ALA A 344 -7.55 -14.10 -17.90
CA ALA A 344 -6.20 -13.98 -18.45
C ALA A 344 -5.16 -13.79 -17.33
N LEU A 345 -5.47 -12.97 -16.32
CA LEU A 345 -4.67 -12.80 -15.11
C LEU A 345 -4.46 -14.15 -14.42
N ASN A 346 -5.54 -14.89 -14.13
CA ASN A 346 -5.48 -16.21 -13.49
C ASN A 346 -4.58 -17.17 -14.29
N SER A 347 -4.80 -17.28 -15.60
CA SER A 347 -3.99 -18.17 -16.46
C SER A 347 -2.51 -17.83 -16.40
N ASN A 348 -2.14 -16.53 -16.46
CA ASN A 348 -0.77 -16.08 -16.44
C ASN A 348 -0.11 -16.31 -15.08
N TYR A 349 -0.78 -15.91 -14.00
CA TYR A 349 -0.30 -16.04 -12.64
C TYR A 349 -0.11 -17.50 -12.23
N SER A 350 -1.14 -18.34 -12.44
CA SER A 350 -1.07 -19.76 -12.05
C SER A 350 0.05 -20.50 -12.77
N SER A 351 0.26 -20.20 -14.07
CA SER A 351 1.37 -20.82 -14.83
C SER A 351 2.73 -20.44 -14.26
N LEU A 352 2.98 -19.16 -13.96
CA LEU A 352 4.24 -18.72 -13.38
C LEU A 352 4.42 -19.23 -11.95
N SER A 353 3.37 -19.13 -11.12
CA SER A 353 3.38 -19.57 -9.72
C SER A 353 3.77 -21.05 -9.60
N GLN A 354 3.21 -21.90 -10.47
CA GLN A 354 3.55 -23.32 -10.52
C GLN A 354 5.01 -23.57 -10.90
N ASP A 355 5.55 -22.80 -11.84
CA ASP A 355 6.98 -22.91 -12.20
C ASP A 355 7.88 -22.48 -11.05
N VAL A 356 7.59 -21.34 -10.41
CA VAL A 356 8.38 -20.77 -9.29
C VAL A 356 8.39 -21.73 -8.09
N GLN A 357 7.29 -22.43 -7.83
CA GLN A 357 7.20 -23.41 -6.76
C GLN A 357 8.26 -24.50 -6.82
N ASN A 358 8.75 -24.85 -8.02
CA ASN A 358 9.83 -25.82 -8.18
C ASN A 358 11.22 -25.27 -7.75
N TYR A 359 11.29 -23.98 -7.41
CA TYR A 359 12.53 -23.28 -7.05
C TYR A 359 12.48 -22.71 -5.63
N GLU A 360 11.73 -23.35 -4.70
CA GLU A 360 11.76 -22.95 -3.29
C GLU A 360 13.22 -22.84 -2.77
N PRO A 361 13.54 -21.80 -1.98
CA PRO A 361 12.69 -20.82 -1.31
C PRO A 361 12.38 -19.52 -2.10
N LEU A 362 12.52 -19.53 -3.42
CA LEU A 362 12.23 -18.38 -4.28
C LEU A 362 10.75 -17.97 -4.17
N GLY A 363 10.47 -16.67 -3.95
CA GLY A 363 9.15 -16.11 -3.82
C GLY A 363 8.73 -15.17 -4.95
N LEU A 364 7.54 -14.58 -4.83
CA LEU A 364 7.03 -13.55 -5.73
C LEU A 364 6.75 -12.25 -4.95
N ALA A 365 7.23 -11.12 -5.48
CA ALA A 365 6.84 -9.79 -5.02
C ALA A 365 5.77 -9.25 -5.97
N LEU A 366 4.53 -9.23 -5.50
CA LEU A 366 3.35 -8.90 -6.30
C LEU A 366 3.06 -7.40 -6.26
N ASP A 367 3.06 -6.81 -7.44
CA ASP A 367 2.69 -5.40 -7.62
C ASP A 367 1.30 -5.29 -8.27
N GLU A 368 0.66 -4.15 -8.12
CA GLU A 368 -0.69 -3.78 -8.58
C GLU A 368 -1.82 -4.67 -8.02
N ILE A 369 -1.85 -5.97 -8.15
CA ILE A 369 -2.96 -6.84 -7.72
C ILE A 369 -3.37 -6.64 -6.24
N GLY A 370 -2.42 -6.20 -5.41
CA GLY A 370 -2.68 -5.89 -3.99
C GLY A 370 -3.53 -4.64 -3.80
N TYR A 371 -3.43 -3.66 -4.68
CA TYR A 371 -4.06 -2.35 -4.50
C TYR A 371 -4.88 -1.85 -5.70
N ASN A 372 -4.62 -2.32 -6.92
CA ASN A 372 -5.31 -1.86 -8.12
C ASN A 372 -6.55 -2.70 -8.38
N LEU A 373 -7.68 -2.23 -7.87
CA LEU A 373 -8.97 -2.91 -7.92
C LEU A 373 -9.90 -2.25 -8.94
N TYR A 374 -10.32 -2.99 -9.96
CA TYR A 374 -11.20 -2.50 -11.01
C TYR A 374 -12.35 -3.46 -11.30
N SER A 375 -13.49 -2.90 -11.74
CA SER A 375 -14.57 -3.65 -12.38
C SER A 375 -14.27 -3.87 -13.86
N ASP A 376 -14.79 -4.97 -14.43
CA ASP A 376 -14.70 -5.30 -15.86
C ASP A 376 -16.10 -5.36 -16.46
N PHE A 377 -16.40 -4.45 -17.38
CA PHE A 377 -17.68 -4.35 -18.08
C PHE A 377 -17.70 -5.10 -19.42
N LYS A 378 -16.81 -6.06 -19.60
CA LYS A 378 -16.77 -6.87 -20.80
C LYS A 378 -18.07 -7.61 -21.00
N SER A 379 -18.66 -7.50 -22.22
CA SER A 379 -19.92 -8.15 -22.56
C SER A 379 -19.84 -9.67 -22.35
N GLY A 380 -20.78 -10.21 -21.58
CA GLY A 380 -20.86 -11.63 -21.25
C GLY A 380 -19.95 -12.09 -20.10
N ASN A 381 -19.13 -11.18 -19.53
CA ASN A 381 -18.22 -11.49 -18.43
C ASN A 381 -18.07 -10.29 -17.48
N PHE A 382 -19.19 -9.71 -17.06
CA PHE A 382 -19.18 -8.57 -16.12
C PHE A 382 -18.65 -9.03 -14.76
N LEU A 383 -17.69 -8.28 -14.25
CA LEU A 383 -17.10 -8.48 -12.92
C LEU A 383 -17.18 -7.16 -12.16
N ASN A 384 -17.89 -7.13 -11.05
CA ASN A 384 -17.91 -5.99 -10.15
C ASN A 384 -16.70 -6.02 -9.19
N ARG A 385 -16.46 -4.94 -8.44
CA ARG A 385 -15.27 -4.83 -7.56
C ARG A 385 -15.27 -5.82 -6.39
N GLU A 386 -16.43 -6.12 -5.78
CA GLU A 386 -16.51 -7.14 -4.71
C GLU A 386 -16.20 -8.53 -5.25
N ASP A 387 -16.77 -8.89 -6.41
CA ASP A 387 -16.45 -10.15 -7.08
C ASP A 387 -14.98 -10.19 -7.52
N ALA A 388 -14.40 -9.05 -7.94
CA ALA A 388 -12.98 -8.97 -8.30
C ALA A 388 -12.07 -9.23 -7.10
N ILE A 389 -12.37 -8.68 -5.91
CA ILE A 389 -11.64 -9.00 -4.67
C ILE A 389 -11.67 -10.51 -4.42
N GLN A 390 -12.85 -11.11 -4.46
CA GLN A 390 -12.99 -12.54 -4.23
C GLN A 390 -12.16 -13.36 -5.23
N ARG A 391 -12.24 -13.03 -6.52
CA ARG A 391 -11.48 -13.71 -7.57
C ARG A 391 -9.97 -13.54 -7.41
N TYR A 392 -9.49 -12.33 -7.07
CA TYR A 392 -8.06 -12.10 -6.81
C TYR A 392 -7.58 -12.92 -5.62
N ARG A 393 -8.36 -12.98 -4.54
CA ARG A 393 -8.04 -13.80 -3.36
C ARG A 393 -8.00 -15.28 -3.69
N GLU A 394 -8.98 -15.81 -4.46
CA GLU A 394 -8.99 -17.21 -4.92
C GLU A 394 -7.73 -17.55 -5.74
N ILE A 395 -7.35 -16.69 -6.69
CA ILE A 395 -6.16 -16.87 -7.52
C ILE A 395 -4.89 -16.91 -6.67
N ILE A 396 -4.78 -16.02 -5.69
CA ILE A 396 -3.60 -15.94 -4.81
C ILE A 396 -3.56 -17.10 -3.81
N ALA A 397 -4.72 -17.54 -3.32
CA ALA A 397 -4.82 -18.65 -2.35
C ALA A 397 -4.33 -19.99 -2.92
N ASP A 398 -4.42 -20.18 -4.22
CA ASP A 398 -3.89 -21.39 -4.91
C ASP A 398 -2.37 -21.40 -5.03
N SER A 399 -1.68 -20.33 -4.59
CA SER A 399 -0.23 -20.21 -4.62
C SER A 399 0.42 -20.76 -3.36
N TRP A 400 1.43 -21.59 -3.52
CA TRP A 400 2.29 -22.09 -2.43
C TRP A 400 3.55 -21.25 -2.21
N ASN A 401 3.76 -20.24 -3.05
CA ASN A 401 4.95 -19.39 -3.00
C ASN A 401 4.95 -18.47 -1.77
N SER A 402 6.14 -18.09 -1.32
CA SER A 402 6.29 -16.95 -0.42
C SER A 402 5.91 -15.68 -1.16
N LEU A 403 4.97 -14.89 -0.61
CA LEU A 403 4.43 -13.70 -1.27
C LEU A 403 4.73 -12.45 -0.46
N ALA A 404 5.29 -11.45 -1.11
CA ALA A 404 5.36 -10.08 -0.62
C ALA A 404 4.52 -9.17 -1.52
N PHE A 405 3.94 -8.10 -0.96
CA PHE A 405 3.06 -7.21 -1.72
C PHE A 405 3.52 -5.75 -1.60
N TYR A 406 3.41 -5.03 -2.71
CA TYR A 406 3.57 -3.57 -2.74
C TYR A 406 2.26 -2.90 -2.34
N SER A 407 2.29 -2.12 -1.26
CA SER A 407 1.17 -1.30 -0.75
C SER A 407 -0.21 -2.00 -0.76
N PRO A 408 -0.36 -3.25 -0.28
CA PRO A 408 -1.61 -3.98 -0.42
C PRO A 408 -2.76 -3.35 0.37
N ASN A 409 -3.96 -3.48 -0.17
CA ASN A 409 -5.20 -3.23 0.56
C ASN A 409 -5.49 -4.35 1.56
N ALA A 410 -6.28 -4.07 2.58
CA ALA A 410 -6.57 -4.99 3.68
C ALA A 410 -7.10 -6.37 3.24
N TYR A 411 -7.74 -6.45 2.07
CA TYR A 411 -8.25 -7.73 1.54
C TYR A 411 -7.16 -8.72 1.10
N MET A 412 -5.86 -8.33 1.11
CA MET A 412 -4.72 -9.20 0.79
C MET A 412 -3.86 -9.56 2.01
N TYR A 413 -4.17 -9.07 3.22
CA TYR A 413 -3.28 -9.18 4.37
C TYR A 413 -3.01 -10.62 4.82
N ASP A 414 -3.94 -11.54 4.63
CA ASP A 414 -3.79 -12.94 5.02
C ASP A 414 -2.82 -13.75 4.13
N PHE A 415 -2.38 -13.18 3.00
CA PHE A 415 -1.44 -13.81 2.07
C PHE A 415 -0.01 -13.27 2.17
N MET A 416 0.17 -12.06 2.76
CA MET A 416 1.47 -11.40 2.74
C MET A 416 2.44 -11.93 3.81
N LYS A 417 3.68 -12.18 3.39
CA LYS A 417 4.84 -12.42 4.28
C LYS A 417 5.56 -11.13 4.63
N ALA A 418 5.55 -10.15 3.72
CA ALA A 418 6.13 -8.83 3.90
C ALA A 418 5.28 -7.78 3.18
N TYR A 419 5.23 -6.57 3.75
CA TYR A 419 4.61 -5.38 3.17
C TYR A 419 5.69 -4.47 2.60
N PHE A 420 5.66 -4.17 1.30
CA PHE A 420 6.59 -3.26 0.64
C PHE A 420 5.93 -1.90 0.34
N ASP A 421 6.73 -0.85 0.26
CA ASP A 421 6.33 0.53 0.04
C ASP A 421 5.38 1.09 1.13
N MET A 422 5.64 0.71 2.40
CA MET A 422 4.91 1.22 3.56
C MET A 422 4.96 2.75 3.59
N PRO A 423 3.79 3.45 3.59
CA PRO A 423 3.77 4.89 3.67
C PRO A 423 4.21 5.39 5.04
N VAL A 424 5.01 6.44 5.10
CA VAL A 424 5.40 7.17 6.34
C VAL A 424 4.87 8.61 6.35
N SER A 425 3.90 8.88 5.48
CA SER A 425 3.26 10.18 5.31
C SER A 425 1.79 10.00 4.92
N ASN A 426 1.08 11.10 4.71
CA ASN A 426 -0.28 11.14 4.19
C ASN A 426 -0.32 11.90 2.85
N SER A 427 -1.51 12.05 2.27
CA SER A 427 -1.72 12.75 0.98
C SER A 427 -1.56 14.28 1.06
N GLY A 428 -1.33 14.85 2.24
CA GLY A 428 -1.09 16.28 2.41
C GLY A 428 -2.30 17.19 2.15
N TYR A 429 -3.51 16.68 2.39
CA TYR A 429 -4.71 17.50 2.25
C TYR A 429 -4.72 18.70 3.21
N ILE A 430 -5.21 19.84 2.74
CA ILE A 430 -5.19 21.14 3.49
C ILE A 430 -5.92 21.09 4.83
N TYR A 431 -6.85 20.17 5.03
CA TYR A 431 -7.61 20.00 6.28
C TYR A 431 -6.98 18.97 7.23
N THR A 432 -6.01 18.17 6.81
CA THR A 432 -5.32 17.26 7.71
C THR A 432 -4.38 18.02 8.63
N THR A 433 -4.39 17.67 9.90
CA THR A 433 -3.62 18.36 10.94
C THR A 433 -2.40 17.57 11.38
N ASP A 434 -2.48 16.25 11.35
CA ASP A 434 -1.42 15.37 11.83
C ASP A 434 -1.27 14.14 10.94
N VAL A 435 -0.06 13.61 10.86
CA VAL A 435 0.26 12.28 10.33
C VAL A 435 0.53 11.35 11.50
N VAL A 436 -0.09 10.18 11.50
CA VAL A 436 0.03 9.19 12.59
C VAL A 436 0.29 7.79 12.03
N PRO A 437 1.07 6.93 12.71
CA PRO A 437 1.44 5.60 12.23
C PRO A 437 0.33 4.56 12.44
N PHE A 438 -0.88 4.84 12.03
CA PHE A 438 -2.02 3.95 12.26
C PHE A 438 -1.83 2.60 11.58
N LEU A 439 -1.45 2.61 10.30
CA LEU A 439 -1.22 1.38 9.53
C LEU A 439 -0.08 0.55 10.13
N GLN A 440 0.98 1.22 10.59
CA GLN A 440 2.10 0.56 11.23
C GLN A 440 1.70 -0.09 12.56
N ILE A 441 0.90 0.60 13.39
CA ILE A 441 0.39 0.04 14.65
C ILE A 441 -0.46 -1.21 14.37
N VAL A 442 -1.28 -1.19 13.33
CA VAL A 442 -2.09 -2.35 12.92
C VAL A 442 -1.24 -3.56 12.56
N LEU A 443 -0.07 -3.37 11.94
CA LEU A 443 0.77 -4.46 11.44
C LEU A 443 1.95 -4.80 12.35
N ALA A 444 2.33 -3.92 13.28
CA ALA A 444 3.46 -4.12 14.18
C ALA A 444 3.31 -5.41 15.01
N GLY A 445 4.40 -6.17 15.11
CA GLY A 445 4.43 -7.46 15.80
C GLY A 445 3.96 -8.65 14.96
N TYR A 446 3.35 -8.43 13.81
CA TYR A 446 2.76 -9.49 12.96
C TYR A 446 3.47 -9.65 11.62
N VAL A 447 3.66 -8.59 10.87
CA VAL A 447 4.21 -8.63 9.50
C VAL A 447 5.35 -7.62 9.40
N PRO A 448 6.52 -7.97 8.85
CA PRO A 448 7.58 -7.00 8.59
C PRO A 448 7.16 -6.07 7.45
N PHE A 449 7.44 -4.77 7.61
CA PHE A 449 7.10 -3.77 6.61
C PHE A 449 8.27 -2.84 6.31
N TYR A 450 8.43 -2.59 5.02
CA TYR A 450 9.56 -1.86 4.44
C TYR A 450 9.06 -0.61 3.73
N GLY A 451 9.74 0.52 3.93
CA GLY A 451 9.38 1.78 3.29
C GLY A 451 9.67 1.82 1.79
N LYS A 452 9.40 2.95 1.17
CA LYS A 452 9.84 3.23 -0.20
C LYS A 452 11.36 3.32 -0.27
N ALA A 453 11.92 3.09 -1.45
CA ALA A 453 13.37 3.17 -1.64
C ALA A 453 13.92 4.55 -1.29
N LEU A 454 14.78 4.61 -0.26
CA LEU A 454 15.31 5.84 0.34
C LEU A 454 16.18 6.64 -0.63
N ASN A 455 16.84 5.97 -1.58
CA ASN A 455 17.62 6.66 -2.60
C ASN A 455 16.77 7.49 -3.60
N PHE A 456 15.44 7.40 -3.54
CA PHE A 456 14.52 8.27 -4.29
C PHE A 456 13.89 9.36 -3.42
N SER A 457 14.25 9.42 -2.15
CA SER A 457 13.77 10.47 -1.24
C SER A 457 14.40 11.84 -1.58
N SER A 458 13.60 12.88 -1.47
CA SER A 458 14.06 14.28 -1.56
C SER A 458 14.68 14.79 -0.25
N ASP A 459 14.39 14.12 0.88
CA ASP A 459 14.89 14.44 2.21
C ASP A 459 15.09 13.13 3.01
N ILE A 460 16.21 12.46 2.70
CA ILE A 460 16.56 11.16 3.27
C ILE A 460 16.58 11.21 4.82
N LYS A 461 17.12 12.28 5.40
CA LYS A 461 17.25 12.39 6.85
C LYS A 461 15.88 12.43 7.54
N MET A 462 14.96 13.22 7.03
CA MET A 462 13.60 13.30 7.58
C MET A 462 12.82 12.00 7.36
N ASP A 463 13.00 11.35 6.21
CA ASP A 463 12.35 10.06 5.95
C ASP A 463 12.91 8.95 6.84
N LEU A 464 14.22 8.93 7.10
CA LEU A 464 14.84 8.01 8.06
C LEU A 464 14.29 8.19 9.47
N LEU A 465 14.15 9.43 9.95
CA LEU A 465 13.54 9.72 11.25
C LEU A 465 12.09 9.22 11.32
N ARG A 466 11.32 9.40 10.25
CA ARG A 466 9.94 8.87 10.16
C ARG A 466 9.92 7.34 10.15
N HIS A 467 10.87 6.71 9.46
CA HIS A 467 10.99 5.25 9.48
C HIS A 467 11.23 4.74 10.90
N ILE A 468 12.14 5.36 11.65
CA ILE A 468 12.40 5.02 13.04
C ILE A 468 11.17 5.26 13.93
N ASP A 469 10.51 6.43 13.81
CA ASP A 469 9.31 6.79 14.57
C ASP A 469 8.17 5.77 14.35
N PHE A 470 8.02 5.30 13.12
CA PHE A 470 6.92 4.43 12.70
C PHE A 470 7.29 2.93 12.70
N GLY A 471 8.54 2.58 13.05
CA GLY A 471 9.02 1.20 13.07
C GLY A 471 9.18 0.57 11.68
N VAL A 472 9.37 1.38 10.63
CA VAL A 472 9.47 0.94 9.23
C VAL A 472 10.90 0.60 8.87
N TYR A 473 11.14 -0.55 8.26
CA TYR A 473 12.47 -1.00 7.85
C TYR A 473 12.94 -0.30 6.56
N PRO A 474 14.27 -0.15 6.38
CA PRO A 474 14.83 0.58 5.24
C PRO A 474 14.68 -0.19 3.94
N SER A 475 14.68 0.57 2.83
CA SER A 475 14.62 0.04 1.47
C SER A 475 15.52 0.84 0.54
N TYR A 476 16.14 0.14 -0.43
CA TYR A 476 16.92 0.76 -1.48
C TYR A 476 16.69 0.06 -2.82
N PHE A 477 16.75 0.82 -3.90
CA PHE A 477 16.76 0.31 -5.25
C PHE A 477 18.20 0.39 -5.80
N LEU A 478 18.80 -0.75 -6.15
CA LEU A 478 20.22 -0.82 -6.50
C LEU A 478 20.45 -1.36 -7.91
N THR A 479 21.53 -0.91 -8.54
CA THR A 479 22.03 -1.43 -9.80
C THR A 479 23.55 -1.54 -9.75
N HIS A 480 24.09 -2.55 -10.45
CA HIS A 480 25.55 -2.64 -10.65
C HIS A 480 26.00 -1.60 -11.67
N GLU A 481 25.30 -1.50 -12.80
CA GLU A 481 25.59 -0.52 -13.83
C GLU A 481 25.14 0.88 -13.41
N PRO A 482 25.84 1.94 -13.83
CA PRO A 482 25.42 3.31 -13.59
C PRO A 482 24.11 3.64 -14.32
N THR A 483 23.29 4.53 -13.74
CA THR A 483 21.97 4.92 -14.29
C THR A 483 22.00 5.45 -15.71
N ALA A 484 23.12 6.06 -16.12
CA ALA A 484 23.33 6.51 -17.50
C ALA A 484 23.16 5.37 -18.54
N ARG A 485 23.37 4.11 -18.13
CA ARG A 485 23.27 2.92 -19.00
C ARG A 485 21.86 2.68 -19.54
N PHE A 486 20.83 3.03 -18.76
CA PHE A 486 19.41 2.78 -19.10
C PHE A 486 18.53 4.03 -19.13
N LEU A 487 19.11 5.23 -19.18
CA LEU A 487 18.35 6.50 -19.29
C LEU A 487 17.42 6.58 -20.52
N LYS A 488 17.74 5.85 -21.60
CA LYS A 488 16.94 5.85 -22.83
C LYS A 488 15.93 4.69 -22.89
N THR A 489 15.68 4.04 -21.77
CA THR A 489 14.73 2.93 -21.63
C THR A 489 13.50 3.34 -20.84
N ASN A 490 12.55 2.45 -20.65
CA ASN A 490 11.37 2.68 -19.82
C ASN A 490 11.70 2.77 -18.32
N SER A 491 12.89 2.29 -17.91
CA SER A 491 13.37 2.37 -16.52
C SER A 491 14.10 3.68 -16.19
N ASN A 492 13.96 4.74 -16.99
CA ASN A 492 14.55 6.06 -16.74
C ASN A 492 14.02 6.76 -15.47
N TRP A 493 12.92 6.27 -14.89
CA TRP A 493 12.41 6.71 -13.59
C TRP A 493 13.35 6.33 -12.44
N ILE A 494 14.24 5.35 -12.64
CA ILE A 494 15.30 4.95 -11.70
C ILE A 494 16.50 5.89 -11.94
N TYR A 495 16.43 7.10 -11.42
CA TYR A 495 17.40 8.16 -11.72
C TYR A 495 18.65 8.13 -10.84
N THR A 496 18.67 7.33 -9.77
CA THR A 496 19.81 7.17 -8.86
C THR A 496 19.75 5.80 -8.17
N SER A 497 20.68 4.89 -8.51
CA SER A 497 20.63 3.50 -8.03
C SER A 497 21.98 2.78 -8.04
N ALA A 498 23.04 3.36 -8.65
CA ALA A 498 24.30 2.69 -8.78
C ALA A 498 24.89 2.30 -7.41
N TYR A 499 25.21 1.02 -7.21
CA TYR A 499 25.77 0.53 -5.95
C TYR A 499 27.08 1.23 -5.56
N GLU A 500 27.90 1.56 -6.54
CA GLU A 500 29.16 2.32 -6.31
C GLU A 500 28.90 3.65 -5.58
N GLN A 501 27.75 4.26 -5.79
CA GLN A 501 27.37 5.54 -5.16
C GLN A 501 26.67 5.33 -3.80
N TRP A 502 25.84 4.29 -3.69
CA TRP A 502 24.93 4.10 -2.55
C TRP A 502 25.42 3.08 -1.52
N GLY A 503 26.38 2.22 -1.86
CA GLY A 503 26.75 1.09 -1.00
C GLY A 503 27.13 1.49 0.43
N GLN A 504 27.90 2.58 0.61
CA GLN A 504 28.27 3.04 1.94
C GLN A 504 27.07 3.60 2.71
N GLU A 505 26.23 4.40 2.07
CA GLU A 505 25.00 4.94 2.68
C GLU A 505 24.05 3.82 3.14
N VAL A 506 23.89 2.77 2.35
CA VAL A 506 23.10 1.58 2.71
C VAL A 506 23.64 0.92 3.98
N LYS A 507 24.97 0.72 4.07
CA LYS A 507 25.63 0.13 5.24
C LYS A 507 25.41 0.99 6.49
N ASP A 508 25.67 2.28 6.39
CA ASP A 508 25.59 3.23 7.51
C ASP A 508 24.13 3.35 8.00
N THR A 509 23.18 3.46 7.08
CA THR A 509 21.74 3.49 7.39
C THR A 509 21.31 2.20 8.08
N TYR A 510 21.70 1.04 7.54
CA TYR A 510 21.32 -0.25 8.12
C TYR A 510 21.85 -0.39 9.55
N VAL A 511 23.13 -0.09 9.79
CA VAL A 511 23.74 -0.16 11.13
C VAL A 511 23.01 0.75 12.12
N TRP A 512 22.73 1.99 11.73
CA TRP A 512 22.06 2.97 12.58
C TRP A 512 20.63 2.55 12.90
N MET A 513 19.84 2.14 11.90
CA MET A 513 18.46 1.71 12.10
C MET A 513 18.39 0.39 12.89
N ASN A 514 19.31 -0.54 12.63
CA ASN A 514 19.38 -1.80 13.37
C ASN A 514 19.60 -1.58 14.85
N ALA A 515 20.49 -0.66 15.23
CA ALA A 515 20.73 -0.35 16.64
C ALA A 515 19.48 0.18 17.37
N LEU A 516 18.56 0.83 16.67
CA LEU A 516 17.34 1.40 17.23
C LEU A 516 16.14 0.44 17.17
N LEU A 517 15.97 -0.29 16.06
CA LEU A 517 14.78 -1.10 15.81
C LEU A 517 14.95 -2.59 16.14
N ALA A 518 16.18 -3.14 16.19
CA ALA A 518 16.38 -4.54 16.53
C ALA A 518 15.82 -4.90 17.91
N PRO A 519 15.97 -4.06 18.96
CA PRO A 519 15.41 -4.35 20.28
C PRO A 519 13.88 -4.43 20.35
N VAL A 520 13.16 -4.07 19.27
CA VAL A 520 11.69 -4.05 19.21
C VAL A 520 11.12 -4.91 18.08
N ILE A 521 11.94 -5.80 17.50
CA ILE A 521 11.48 -6.76 16.47
C ILE A 521 10.37 -7.64 17.04
N GLY A 522 9.27 -7.79 16.30
CA GLY A 522 8.14 -8.64 16.67
C GLY A 522 7.28 -8.10 17.82
N GLU A 523 7.52 -6.88 18.26
CA GLU A 523 6.76 -6.21 19.31
C GLU A 523 5.64 -5.33 18.73
N GLU A 524 4.51 -5.32 19.41
CA GLU A 524 3.39 -4.43 19.10
C GLU A 524 3.70 -3.01 19.61
N ILE A 525 3.24 -2.00 18.86
CA ILE A 525 3.30 -0.60 19.32
C ILE A 525 2.13 -0.35 20.29
N THR A 526 2.45 0.02 21.51
CA THR A 526 1.47 0.22 22.59
C THR A 526 1.09 1.69 22.82
N SER A 527 2.00 2.62 22.55
CA SER A 527 1.69 4.06 22.57
C SER A 527 2.58 4.86 21.63
N ARG A 528 2.11 6.04 21.27
CA ARG A 528 2.93 7.08 20.62
C ARG A 528 2.49 8.44 21.09
N GLU A 529 3.43 9.20 21.65
CA GLU A 529 3.18 10.49 22.28
C GLU A 529 4.07 11.58 21.70
N VAL A 530 3.50 12.77 21.55
CA VAL A 530 4.28 13.99 21.25
C VAL A 530 4.67 14.61 22.60
N LEU A 531 5.92 14.41 23.01
CA LEU A 531 6.44 14.88 24.30
C LEU A 531 6.61 16.41 24.32
N GLN A 532 7.04 16.95 23.19
CA GLN A 532 7.11 18.40 22.90
C GLN A 532 7.13 18.61 21.39
N PRO A 533 6.91 19.85 20.90
CA PRO A 533 6.94 20.12 19.46
C PRO A 533 8.21 19.57 18.77
N GLY A 534 8.01 18.65 17.82
CA GLY A 534 9.09 18.00 17.08
C GLY A 534 9.83 16.88 17.82
N VAL A 535 9.38 16.45 19.02
CA VAL A 535 9.95 15.30 19.72
C VAL A 535 8.86 14.31 20.08
N VAL A 536 9.00 13.08 19.62
CA VAL A 536 8.03 12.01 19.80
C VAL A 536 8.63 10.81 20.51
N ALA A 537 7.77 10.04 21.15
CA ALA A 537 8.13 8.78 21.81
C ALA A 537 7.17 7.69 21.34
N THR A 538 7.70 6.59 20.80
CA THR A 538 6.94 5.39 20.43
C THR A 538 7.32 4.24 21.35
N THR A 539 6.34 3.69 22.07
CA THR A 539 6.54 2.63 23.08
C THR A 539 6.05 1.29 22.52
N TYR A 540 6.81 0.24 22.82
CA TYR A 540 6.54 -1.13 22.39
C TYR A 540 6.16 -2.03 23.57
N ALA A 541 5.52 -3.17 23.28
CA ALA A 541 4.98 -4.08 24.29
C ALA A 541 6.04 -4.63 25.27
N ASN A 542 7.30 -4.71 24.86
CA ASN A 542 8.41 -5.14 25.73
C ASN A 542 8.98 -4.03 26.64
N GLY A 543 8.30 -2.88 26.74
CA GLY A 543 8.74 -1.75 27.57
C GLY A 543 9.86 -0.90 26.98
N LYS A 544 10.32 -1.19 25.77
CA LYS A 544 11.26 -0.32 25.05
C LYS A 544 10.52 0.88 24.47
N GLN A 545 11.18 2.03 24.49
CA GLN A 545 10.68 3.27 23.93
C GLN A 545 11.72 3.90 23.02
N ILE A 546 11.30 4.26 21.80
CA ILE A 546 12.11 4.97 20.84
C ILE A 546 11.73 6.46 20.88
N LEU A 547 12.71 7.30 21.13
CA LEU A 547 12.59 8.75 21.12
C LEU A 547 13.12 9.26 19.77
N VAL A 548 12.33 10.07 19.06
CA VAL A 548 12.75 10.70 17.79
C VAL A 548 12.69 12.22 17.93
N ASN A 549 13.80 12.87 17.64
CA ASN A 549 13.94 14.32 17.66
C ASN A 549 14.02 14.87 16.23
N TYR A 550 12.94 15.45 15.77
CA TYR A 550 12.84 16.11 14.46
C TYR A 550 13.37 17.55 14.46
N THR A 551 13.86 18.06 15.61
CA THR A 551 14.33 19.45 15.74
C THR A 551 15.83 19.57 15.43
N ASP A 552 16.27 20.78 15.18
CA ASP A 552 17.68 21.14 14.97
C ASP A 552 18.48 21.35 16.27
N LYS A 553 17.91 20.95 17.42
CA LYS A 553 18.52 21.11 18.75
C LYS A 553 18.54 19.79 19.50
N THR A 554 19.62 19.54 20.25
CA THR A 554 19.68 18.44 21.19
C THR A 554 18.67 18.64 22.33
N VAL A 555 17.94 17.59 22.69
CA VAL A 555 16.96 17.58 23.77
C VAL A 555 17.33 16.55 24.85
N LEU A 556 16.90 16.82 26.07
CA LEU A 556 17.03 15.89 27.19
C LEU A 556 15.62 15.48 27.64
N ILE A 557 15.29 14.20 27.53
CA ILE A 557 13.99 13.64 27.88
C ILE A 557 14.20 12.61 28.99
N GLU A 558 13.80 12.94 30.22
CA GLU A 558 13.88 12.06 31.39
C GLU A 558 15.24 11.35 31.54
N GLY A 559 16.32 12.13 31.37
CA GLY A 559 17.69 11.62 31.48
C GLY A 559 18.30 11.05 30.21
N THR A 560 17.52 10.86 29.15
CA THR A 560 18.01 10.41 27.83
C THR A 560 18.28 11.60 26.94
N THR A 561 19.51 11.74 26.45
CA THR A 561 19.88 12.77 25.47
C THR A 561 19.57 12.29 24.06
N VAL A 562 18.85 13.09 23.30
CA VAL A 562 18.58 12.85 21.87
C VAL A 562 19.14 14.03 21.08
N ASN A 563 20.14 13.77 20.24
CA ASN A 563 20.77 14.83 19.44
C ASN A 563 19.79 15.45 18.44
N ALA A 564 20.19 16.57 17.84
CA ALA A 564 19.45 17.20 16.76
C ALA A 564 19.27 16.24 15.56
N LEU A 565 18.06 16.14 15.02
CA LEU A 565 17.73 15.25 13.89
C LEU A 565 18.23 13.82 14.09
N ASP A 566 17.96 13.24 15.28
CA ASP A 566 18.44 11.92 15.68
C ASP A 566 17.38 11.16 16.49
N ALA A 567 17.68 9.91 16.85
CA ALA A 567 16.81 9.08 17.65
C ALA A 567 17.63 8.34 18.74
N ALA A 568 16.95 7.94 19.81
CA ALA A 568 17.51 7.14 20.88
C ALA A 568 16.50 6.12 21.38
N ILE A 569 16.99 4.98 21.87
CA ILE A 569 16.16 3.97 22.53
C ILE A 569 16.42 3.98 24.04
N ARG A 570 15.36 3.76 24.81
CA ARG A 570 15.44 3.62 26.28
C ARG A 570 14.48 2.55 26.79
N GLU A 571 14.64 2.16 28.03
CA GLU A 571 13.64 1.37 28.75
C GLU A 571 12.72 2.29 29.54
N VAL A 572 11.43 2.05 29.46
CA VAL A 572 10.44 2.68 30.34
C VAL A 572 10.11 1.67 31.41
N LEU A 573 10.40 2.02 32.65
CA LEU A 573 9.99 1.18 33.79
C LEU A 573 8.45 1.18 33.87
N PRO A 574 7.82 0.01 34.08
CA PRO A 574 6.39 -0.13 34.14
C PRO A 574 5.74 0.66 35.30
#